data_b394e5f3bcd51a786391f2230a3b20ac
#
_entry.id   b394e5f3bcd51a786391f2230a3b20ac
#
_cell.length_a   1.000
_cell.length_b   1.000
_cell.length_c   1.000
_cell.angle_alpha   90.00
_cell.angle_beta   90.00
_cell.angle_gamma   90.00
#
_symmetry.space_group_name_H-M   'P 1'
#
loop_
_entity.id
_entity.type
_entity.pdbx_description
1 polymer ?
#
loop_
_entity_poly.entity_id
_entity_poly.type
_entity_poly.pdbx_seq_one_letter_code
_entity_poly.pdbx_strand_id
1 'polypeptide(L)'
;MIRVITFIVLLVSTNLSSQDVLWPTRLGKFFSSTFGEIRGDKFHVGLDIKTGGRTGMEVLAVEDGYISRIRSDYNGYGKALYQRTNSGHEVVYGHLESFIPVIEKVWRLQQAKRLSYNVDAQFSPRDFQVKKGDLIGFSGNTGHSFAPHIHFEYRSSKSEPLNPLIMAYNLEDNTRPIAKI
;
A
#
# COMPACT_ATOMS: atom_id res chain seq x y z
N MET A 1 -32.23 52.53 -20.08
CA MET A 1 -31.77 51.22 -20.66
C MET A 1 -31.00 50.46 -19.58
N ILE A 2 -31.64 49.49 -18.93
CA ILE A 2 -31.01 48.65 -17.91
C ILE A 2 -30.39 47.43 -18.58
N ARG A 3 -29.07 47.29 -18.48
CA ARG A 3 -28.37 46.10 -19.00
C ARG A 3 -28.40 45.00 -17.93
N VAL A 4 -29.16 43.94 -18.18
CA VAL A 4 -29.15 42.73 -17.36
C VAL A 4 -27.90 41.92 -17.72
N ILE A 5 -26.97 41.76 -16.77
CA ILE A 5 -25.81 40.90 -16.90
C ILE A 5 -26.21 39.50 -16.40
N THR A 6 -26.39 38.57 -17.30
CA THR A 6 -26.66 37.15 -16.97
C THR A 6 -25.36 36.48 -16.58
N PHE A 7 -25.20 36.11 -15.32
CA PHE A 7 -24.08 35.22 -14.86
C PHE A 7 -24.44 33.78 -15.18
N ILE A 8 -23.70 33.18 -16.10
CA ILE A 8 -23.74 31.73 -16.35
C ILE A 8 -22.81 31.07 -15.32
N VAL A 9 -23.40 30.43 -14.31
CA VAL A 9 -22.66 29.57 -13.36
C VAL A 9 -22.42 28.23 -14.05
N LEU A 10 -21.20 27.97 -14.49
CA LEU A 10 -20.78 26.67 -15.00
C LEU A 10 -20.61 25.72 -13.80
N LEU A 11 -21.59 24.87 -13.54
CA LEU A 11 -21.46 23.77 -12.61
C LEU A 11 -20.54 22.72 -13.22
N VAL A 12 -19.26 22.75 -12.85
CA VAL A 12 -18.32 21.66 -13.11
C VAL A 12 -18.68 20.54 -12.15
N SER A 13 -19.46 19.56 -12.63
CA SER A 13 -19.65 18.29 -11.92
C SER A 13 -18.32 17.54 -11.94
N THR A 14 -17.57 17.64 -10.84
CA THR A 14 -16.48 16.69 -10.58
C THR A 14 -17.12 15.33 -10.31
N ASN A 15 -17.17 14.48 -11.35
CA ASN A 15 -17.40 13.06 -11.12
C ASN A 15 -16.25 12.58 -10.23
N LEU A 16 -16.50 12.41 -8.95
CA LEU A 16 -15.67 11.59 -8.07
C LEU A 16 -15.86 10.15 -8.58
N SER A 17 -15.08 9.78 -9.60
CA SER A 17 -14.92 8.38 -9.96
C SER A 17 -14.44 7.67 -8.70
N SER A 18 -15.21 6.71 -8.20
CA SER A 18 -14.74 5.72 -7.24
C SER A 18 -13.39 5.22 -7.76
N GLN A 19 -12.31 5.53 -7.03
CA GLN A 19 -10.99 5.13 -7.46
C GLN A 19 -10.94 3.62 -7.44
N ASP A 20 -10.82 3.04 -8.63
CA ASP A 20 -10.69 1.59 -8.81
C ASP A 20 -9.27 1.17 -8.39
N VAL A 21 -9.08 1.01 -7.07
CA VAL A 21 -7.82 0.57 -6.47
C VAL A 21 -7.64 -0.92 -6.78
N LEU A 22 -6.54 -1.27 -7.46
CA LEU A 22 -6.22 -2.64 -7.79
C LEU A 22 -5.88 -3.44 -6.53
N TRP A 23 -6.31 -4.70 -6.46
CA TRP A 23 -5.81 -5.61 -5.42
C TRP A 23 -4.33 -5.90 -5.66
N PRO A 24 -3.45 -5.86 -4.63
CA PRO A 24 -2.00 -5.84 -4.82
C PRO A 24 -1.37 -7.16 -5.26
N THR A 25 -2.17 -8.18 -5.54
CA THR A 25 -1.71 -9.49 -6.04
C THR A 25 -2.75 -10.14 -6.94
N ARG A 26 -2.31 -11.05 -7.82
CA ARG A 26 -3.18 -11.83 -8.70
C ARG A 26 -3.75 -13.11 -8.05
N LEU A 27 -3.42 -13.40 -6.79
CA LEU A 27 -3.81 -14.63 -6.09
C LEU A 27 -5.26 -14.63 -5.57
N GLY A 28 -6.04 -13.59 -5.85
CA GLY A 28 -7.39 -13.41 -5.33
C GLY A 28 -7.43 -12.56 -4.05
N LYS A 29 -8.64 -12.17 -3.64
CA LYS A 29 -8.88 -11.24 -2.54
C LYS A 29 -9.01 -11.98 -1.19
N PHE A 30 -7.97 -12.69 -0.78
CA PHE A 30 -7.92 -13.42 0.49
C PHE A 30 -6.99 -12.74 1.47
N PHE A 31 -7.44 -12.57 2.70
CA PHE A 31 -6.64 -12.02 3.79
C PHE A 31 -6.79 -12.86 5.07
N SER A 32 -5.85 -12.77 5.98
CA SER A 32 -5.84 -13.49 7.26
C SER A 32 -6.10 -12.58 8.44
N SER A 33 -5.93 -11.27 8.26
CA SER A 33 -6.07 -10.28 9.32
C SER A 33 -6.51 -8.95 8.73
N THR A 34 -7.32 -8.21 9.49
CA THR A 34 -7.98 -6.98 9.06
C THR A 34 -7.49 -5.75 9.82
N PHE A 35 -7.82 -4.57 9.29
CA PHE A 35 -7.58 -3.30 9.94
C PHE A 35 -8.33 -3.21 11.28
N GLY A 36 -7.66 -2.69 12.32
CA GLY A 36 -8.23 -2.50 13.66
C GLY A 36 -8.18 -3.73 14.58
N GLU A 37 -7.68 -4.87 14.10
CA GLU A 37 -7.48 -6.06 14.92
C GLU A 37 -6.48 -5.80 16.05
N ILE A 38 -6.82 -6.20 17.28
CA ILE A 38 -5.98 -5.97 18.46
C ILE A 38 -4.78 -6.93 18.43
N ARG A 39 -3.57 -6.38 18.54
CA ARG A 39 -2.30 -7.12 18.58
C ARG A 39 -1.45 -6.69 19.76
N GLY A 40 -1.65 -7.35 20.90
CA GLY A 40 -0.97 -6.97 22.13
C GLY A 40 -1.34 -5.55 22.58
N ASP A 41 -0.40 -4.63 22.50
CA ASP A 41 -0.52 -3.22 22.90
C ASP A 41 -0.89 -2.25 21.76
N LYS A 42 -1.16 -2.77 20.56
CA LYS A 42 -1.42 -1.96 19.36
C LYS A 42 -2.49 -2.54 18.46
N PHE A 43 -3.02 -1.72 17.57
CA PHE A 43 -3.94 -2.14 16.52
C PHE A 43 -3.20 -2.48 15.23
N HIS A 44 -3.75 -3.43 14.48
CA HIS A 44 -3.32 -3.70 13.11
C HIS A 44 -3.74 -2.55 12.18
N VAL A 45 -2.78 -1.95 11.50
CA VAL A 45 -2.99 -0.73 10.70
C VAL A 45 -3.18 -1.01 9.21
N GLY A 46 -3.38 -2.27 8.83
CA GLY A 46 -3.52 -2.69 7.43
C GLY A 46 -4.31 -3.98 7.26
N LEU A 47 -4.06 -4.66 6.16
CA LEU A 47 -4.54 -6.00 5.84
C LEU A 47 -3.35 -6.94 5.70
N ASP A 48 -3.46 -8.17 6.21
CA ASP A 48 -2.50 -9.23 5.93
C ASP A 48 -3.05 -10.12 4.81
N ILE A 49 -2.59 -9.86 3.58
CA ILE A 49 -3.07 -10.52 2.37
C ILE A 49 -2.35 -11.86 2.19
N LYS A 50 -3.13 -12.93 2.04
CA LYS A 50 -2.62 -14.29 1.91
C LYS A 50 -1.88 -14.50 0.58
N THR A 51 -0.73 -15.18 0.68
CA THR A 51 0.09 -15.61 -0.48
C THR A 51 0.11 -17.14 -0.63
N GLY A 52 -0.85 -17.83 -0.01
CA GLY A 52 -0.89 -19.30 0.00
C GLY A 52 0.27 -19.93 0.78
N GLY A 53 0.83 -19.23 1.79
CA GLY A 53 1.97 -19.69 2.59
C GLY A 53 3.30 -19.70 1.81
N ARG A 54 3.39 -19.00 0.68
CA ARG A 54 4.58 -18.95 -0.19
C ARG A 54 5.14 -17.55 -0.27
N THR A 55 6.47 -17.46 -0.39
CA THR A 55 7.19 -16.25 -0.77
C THR A 55 7.29 -16.13 -2.30
N GLY A 56 7.79 -15.00 -2.80
CA GLY A 56 8.04 -14.80 -4.23
C GLY A 56 6.80 -14.53 -5.09
N MET A 57 5.61 -14.28 -4.48
CA MET A 57 4.42 -13.92 -5.24
C MET A 57 4.50 -12.46 -5.67
N GLU A 58 4.06 -12.17 -6.90
CA GLU A 58 4.04 -10.81 -7.47
C GLU A 58 3.26 -9.84 -6.59
N VAL A 59 3.86 -8.68 -6.33
CA VAL A 59 3.25 -7.53 -5.67
C VAL A 59 3.12 -6.40 -6.67
N LEU A 60 1.91 -5.89 -6.83
CA LEU A 60 1.54 -4.94 -7.88
C LEU A 60 1.24 -3.56 -7.29
N ALA A 61 1.60 -2.51 -8.02
CA ALA A 61 1.16 -1.15 -7.73
C ALA A 61 -0.37 -1.05 -7.85
N VAL A 62 -1.04 -0.58 -6.80
CA VAL A 62 -2.51 -0.56 -6.75
C VAL A 62 -3.13 0.62 -7.48
N GLU A 63 -2.36 1.67 -7.73
CA GLU A 63 -2.73 2.90 -8.45
C GLU A 63 -1.53 3.44 -9.23
N ASP A 64 -1.78 4.40 -10.13
CA ASP A 64 -0.72 5.22 -10.74
C ASP A 64 -0.05 6.10 -9.68
N GLY A 65 1.25 6.30 -9.80
CA GLY A 65 2.03 7.13 -8.88
C GLY A 65 3.53 6.89 -8.97
N TYR A 66 4.22 6.90 -7.85
CA TYR A 66 5.66 6.63 -7.79
C TYR A 66 6.05 5.95 -6.47
N ILE A 67 7.15 5.22 -6.49
CA ILE A 67 7.74 4.67 -5.26
C ILE A 67 8.48 5.79 -4.55
N SER A 68 7.97 6.20 -3.39
CA SER A 68 8.47 7.33 -2.62
C SER A 68 9.53 6.95 -1.60
N ARG A 69 9.54 5.67 -1.17
CA ARG A 69 10.46 5.21 -0.13
C ARG A 69 10.60 3.69 -0.18
N ILE A 70 11.79 3.20 0.14
CA ILE A 70 12.03 1.82 0.54
C ILE A 70 12.63 1.77 1.93
N ARG A 71 12.26 0.76 2.68
CA ARG A 71 12.79 0.51 4.02
C ARG A 71 13.11 -0.96 4.21
N SER A 72 14.12 -1.25 5.02
CA SER A 72 14.33 -2.58 5.57
C SER A 72 14.79 -2.48 7.03
N ASP A 73 14.26 -3.37 7.86
CA ASP A 73 14.65 -3.55 9.26
C ASP A 73 14.44 -5.03 9.67
N TYR A 74 15.03 -5.41 10.79
CA TYR A 74 14.85 -6.77 11.33
C TYR A 74 13.51 -6.96 12.04
N ASN A 75 12.89 -5.86 12.48
CA ASN A 75 11.62 -5.84 13.18
C ASN A 75 10.58 -5.06 12.36
N GLY A 76 9.32 -5.08 12.76
CA GLY A 76 8.27 -4.36 12.04
C GLY A 76 8.05 -4.93 10.64
N TYR A 77 8.03 -4.07 9.62
CA TYR A 77 7.69 -4.45 8.24
C TYR A 77 8.75 -5.26 7.49
N GLY A 78 9.95 -5.43 8.05
CA GLY A 78 11.06 -6.03 7.29
C GLY A 78 11.39 -5.20 6.05
N LYS A 79 11.47 -5.81 4.88
CA LYS A 79 11.52 -5.07 3.60
C LYS A 79 10.14 -4.49 3.30
N ALA A 80 10.07 -3.17 3.17
CA ALA A 80 8.86 -2.44 2.86
C ALA A 80 9.06 -1.44 1.73
N LEU A 81 8.01 -1.29 0.92
CA LEU A 81 7.94 -0.34 -0.18
C LEU A 81 6.76 0.60 0.06
N TYR A 82 7.00 1.89 -0.17
CA TYR A 82 6.00 2.95 -0.03
C TYR A 82 5.74 3.55 -1.40
N GLN A 83 4.47 3.58 -1.79
CA GLN A 83 4.00 4.20 -3.02
C GLN A 83 3.22 5.46 -2.66
N ARG A 84 3.52 6.58 -3.30
CA ARG A 84 2.65 7.75 -3.35
C ARG A 84 1.80 7.68 -4.61
N THR A 85 0.50 7.69 -4.44
CA THR A 85 -0.45 7.61 -5.54
C THR A 85 -0.76 8.99 -6.11
N ASN A 86 -1.18 9.06 -7.37
CA ASN A 86 -1.64 10.31 -7.98
C ASN A 86 -2.92 10.84 -7.33
N SER A 87 -3.68 10.00 -6.63
CA SER A 87 -4.84 10.36 -5.83
C SER A 87 -4.48 11.04 -4.49
N GLY A 88 -3.18 11.08 -4.15
CA GLY A 88 -2.66 11.72 -2.95
C GLY A 88 -2.55 10.79 -1.74
N HIS A 89 -2.81 9.50 -1.88
CA HIS A 89 -2.66 8.52 -0.80
C HIS A 89 -1.23 7.98 -0.72
N GLU A 90 -0.91 7.37 0.42
CA GLU A 90 0.28 6.55 0.60
C GLU A 90 -0.12 5.10 0.78
N VAL A 91 0.57 4.20 0.07
CA VAL A 91 0.36 2.76 0.17
C VAL A 91 1.64 2.12 0.68
N VAL A 92 1.53 1.19 1.64
CA VAL A 92 2.66 0.46 2.18
C VAL A 92 2.50 -1.03 1.88
N TYR A 93 3.57 -1.64 1.38
CA TYR A 93 3.68 -3.07 1.13
C TYR A 93 4.81 -3.60 2.02
N GLY A 94 4.47 -4.37 3.05
CA GLY A 94 5.41 -4.92 4.03
C GLY A 94 5.71 -6.40 3.84
N HIS A 95 6.70 -6.88 4.59
CA HIS A 95 7.20 -8.26 4.64
C HIS A 95 7.71 -8.81 3.31
N LEU A 96 8.15 -7.92 2.39
CA LEU A 96 8.62 -8.30 1.07
C LEU A 96 9.89 -9.15 1.15
N GLU A 97 10.04 -10.11 0.23
CA GLU A 97 11.28 -10.86 0.02
C GLU A 97 12.28 -10.02 -0.78
N SER A 98 11.79 -9.39 -1.86
CA SER A 98 12.61 -8.57 -2.74
C SER A 98 11.80 -7.48 -3.44
N PHE A 99 12.49 -6.46 -3.88
CA PHE A 99 11.98 -5.44 -4.80
C PHE A 99 12.23 -5.86 -6.25
N ILE A 100 11.67 -5.15 -7.23
CA ILE A 100 12.07 -5.31 -8.64
C ILE A 100 13.56 -4.96 -8.81
N PRO A 101 14.25 -5.50 -9.84
CA PRO A 101 15.71 -5.42 -9.96
C PRO A 101 16.29 -4.01 -9.84
N VAL A 102 15.65 -3.01 -10.42
CA VAL A 102 16.13 -1.61 -10.38
C VAL A 102 16.10 -1.05 -8.96
N ILE A 103 15.06 -1.31 -8.19
CA ILE A 103 14.93 -0.87 -6.79
C ILE A 103 15.81 -1.71 -5.87
N GLU A 104 15.86 -3.03 -6.10
CA GLU A 104 16.72 -3.95 -5.34
C GLU A 104 18.21 -3.55 -5.44
N LYS A 105 18.65 -3.10 -6.63
CA LYS A 105 20.01 -2.57 -6.82
C LYS A 105 20.27 -1.34 -5.93
N VAL A 106 19.33 -0.41 -5.85
CA VAL A 106 19.45 0.76 -4.99
C VAL A 106 19.51 0.35 -3.52
N TRP A 107 18.65 -0.56 -3.09
CA TRP A 107 18.62 -1.09 -1.73
C TRP A 107 19.98 -1.72 -1.35
N ARG A 108 20.55 -2.59 -2.22
CA ARG A 108 21.88 -3.21 -1.99
C ARG A 108 23.00 -2.19 -1.89
N LEU A 109 22.97 -1.14 -2.72
CA LEU A 109 23.96 -0.06 -2.65
C LEU A 109 23.87 0.72 -1.31
N GLN A 110 22.65 0.96 -0.81
CA GLN A 110 22.46 1.60 0.49
C GLN A 110 22.94 0.70 1.63
N GLN A 111 22.70 -0.61 1.57
CA GLN A 111 23.23 -1.56 2.54
C GLN A 111 24.78 -1.56 2.56
N ALA A 112 25.39 -1.63 1.39
CA ALA A 112 26.84 -1.62 1.26
C ALA A 112 27.47 -0.36 1.82
N LYS A 113 26.87 0.81 1.56
CA LYS A 113 27.33 2.10 2.11
C LYS A 113 27.21 2.19 3.63
N ARG A 114 26.17 1.61 4.20
CA ARG A 114 25.86 1.68 5.63
C ARG A 114 26.41 0.51 6.43
N LEU A 115 26.91 -0.53 5.76
CA LEU A 115 27.30 -1.81 6.37
C LEU A 115 26.19 -2.35 7.30
N SER A 116 24.94 -2.22 6.89
CA SER A 116 23.76 -2.54 7.71
C SER A 116 22.62 -3.07 6.83
N TYR A 117 21.83 -4.01 7.37
CA TYR A 117 20.57 -4.43 6.78
C TYR A 117 19.51 -3.29 6.83
N ASN A 118 19.62 -2.41 7.83
CA ASN A 118 18.67 -1.32 7.99
C ASN A 118 18.92 -0.25 6.93
N VAL A 119 17.96 -0.13 6.03
CA VAL A 119 17.92 0.88 4.97
C VAL A 119 16.67 1.72 5.15
N ASP A 120 16.80 3.00 4.91
CA ASP A 120 15.70 3.95 4.78
C ASP A 120 16.10 4.95 3.68
N ALA A 121 15.51 4.81 2.50
CA ALA A 121 15.83 5.62 1.33
C ALA A 121 14.56 6.21 0.74
N GLN A 122 14.55 7.53 0.58
CA GLN A 122 13.45 8.29 -0.02
C GLN A 122 13.79 8.64 -1.47
N PHE A 123 12.75 8.77 -2.29
CA PHE A 123 12.84 9.06 -3.71
C PHE A 123 11.93 10.24 -4.10
N SER A 124 12.33 10.94 -5.15
CA SER A 124 11.51 11.99 -5.74
C SER A 124 10.44 11.41 -6.68
N PRO A 125 9.40 12.18 -7.01
CA PRO A 125 8.39 11.74 -7.97
C PRO A 125 8.94 11.35 -9.36
N ARG A 126 10.16 11.75 -9.70
CA ARG A 126 10.76 11.46 -11.01
C ARG A 126 11.60 10.18 -11.04
N ASP A 127 11.91 9.59 -9.88
CA ASP A 127 12.88 8.49 -9.81
C ASP A 127 12.29 7.13 -10.19
N PHE A 128 11.13 6.76 -9.64
CA PHE A 128 10.49 5.46 -9.84
C PHE A 128 8.99 5.62 -10.06
N GLN A 129 8.59 6.07 -11.23
CA GLN A 129 7.20 6.14 -11.65
C GLN A 129 6.63 4.74 -11.85
N VAL A 130 5.40 4.51 -11.42
CA VAL A 130 4.67 3.25 -11.59
C VAL A 130 3.25 3.51 -12.08
N LYS A 131 2.76 2.58 -12.88
CA LYS A 131 1.37 2.50 -13.31
C LYS A 131 0.62 1.45 -12.48
N LYS A 132 -0.68 1.63 -12.34
CA LYS A 132 -1.56 0.61 -11.75
C LYS A 132 -1.34 -0.74 -12.44
N GLY A 133 -1.02 -1.77 -11.66
CA GLY A 133 -0.72 -3.11 -12.14
C GLY A 133 0.74 -3.40 -12.47
N ASP A 134 1.64 -2.41 -12.40
CA ASP A 134 3.06 -2.66 -12.55
C ASP A 134 3.57 -3.55 -11.41
N LEU A 135 4.47 -4.48 -11.76
CA LEU A 135 5.20 -5.27 -10.78
C LEU A 135 6.17 -4.37 -10.01
N ILE A 136 6.09 -4.37 -8.67
CA ILE A 136 6.93 -3.54 -7.80
C ILE A 136 7.80 -4.33 -6.83
N GLY A 137 7.50 -5.61 -6.62
CA GLY A 137 8.26 -6.48 -5.73
C GLY A 137 7.65 -7.87 -5.62
N PHE A 138 8.17 -8.63 -4.66
CA PHE A 138 7.75 -10.00 -4.40
C PHE A 138 7.46 -10.20 -2.92
N SER A 139 6.38 -10.92 -2.62
CA SER A 139 5.96 -11.22 -1.25
C SER A 139 7.00 -12.06 -0.52
N GLY A 140 7.10 -11.88 0.79
CA GLY A 140 8.06 -12.59 1.61
C GLY A 140 7.57 -12.89 3.01
N ASN A 141 8.53 -12.99 3.93
CA ASN A 141 8.33 -13.22 5.36
C ASN A 141 9.40 -12.47 6.18
N THR A 142 9.82 -11.28 5.71
CA THR A 142 10.87 -10.49 6.38
C THR A 142 10.28 -9.65 7.54
N GLY A 143 11.13 -9.24 8.48
CA GLY A 143 10.71 -8.48 9.65
C GLY A 143 9.94 -9.30 10.67
N HIS A 144 9.00 -8.67 11.37
CA HIS A 144 8.15 -9.35 12.37
C HIS A 144 6.94 -10.01 11.70
N SER A 145 7.14 -11.19 11.17
CA SER A 145 6.11 -11.96 10.46
C SER A 145 6.18 -13.45 10.82
N PHE A 146 5.02 -14.08 11.07
CA PHE A 146 4.93 -15.50 11.44
C PHE A 146 4.86 -16.43 10.22
N ALA A 147 4.36 -15.95 9.09
CA ALA A 147 4.19 -16.75 7.88
C ALA A 147 4.17 -15.84 6.65
N PRO A 148 4.49 -16.35 5.44
CA PRO A 148 4.48 -15.56 4.21
C PRO A 148 3.13 -14.90 3.93
N HIS A 149 3.12 -13.58 3.82
CA HIS A 149 1.97 -12.75 3.46
C HIS A 149 2.44 -11.38 2.96
N ILE A 150 1.52 -10.56 2.46
CA ILE A 150 1.76 -9.15 2.18
C ILE A 150 1.03 -8.34 3.24
N HIS A 151 1.76 -7.61 4.08
CA HIS A 151 1.15 -6.59 4.92
C HIS A 151 0.88 -5.36 4.05
N PHE A 152 -0.38 -4.99 3.91
CA PHE A 152 -0.84 -3.94 3.01
C PHE A 152 -1.54 -2.82 3.79
N GLU A 153 -1.05 -1.59 3.62
CA GLU A 153 -1.70 -0.42 4.21
C GLU A 153 -2.12 0.58 3.15
N TYR A 154 -3.25 1.21 3.38
CA TYR A 154 -3.72 2.36 2.63
C TYR A 154 -3.81 3.55 3.60
N ARG A 155 -3.18 4.66 3.28
CA ARG A 155 -3.01 5.80 4.18
C ARG A 155 -3.47 7.09 3.54
N SER A 156 -3.87 8.06 4.35
CA SER A 156 -4.15 9.42 3.90
C SER A 156 -2.88 10.11 3.35
N SER A 157 -3.04 11.29 2.74
CA SER A 157 -1.92 12.14 2.30
C SER A 157 -0.98 12.54 3.44
N LYS A 158 -1.46 12.50 4.68
CA LYS A 158 -0.70 12.76 5.91
C LYS A 158 -0.09 11.49 6.52
N SER A 159 -0.14 10.37 5.81
CA SER A 159 0.34 9.04 6.25
C SER A 159 -0.46 8.45 7.43
N GLU A 160 -1.69 8.89 7.67
CA GLU A 160 -2.58 8.33 8.68
C GLU A 160 -3.19 7.02 8.13
N PRO A 161 -3.14 5.91 8.88
CA PRO A 161 -3.72 4.65 8.43
C PRO A 161 -5.24 4.75 8.23
N LEU A 162 -5.72 4.23 7.11
CA LEU A 162 -7.13 4.13 6.75
C LEU A 162 -7.50 2.65 6.61
N ASN A 163 -8.75 2.29 6.86
CA ASN A 163 -9.21 0.92 6.63
C ASN A 163 -9.25 0.60 5.12
N PRO A 164 -8.35 -0.27 4.59
CA PRO A 164 -8.27 -0.52 3.16
C PRO A 164 -9.54 -1.17 2.58
N LEU A 165 -10.27 -1.95 3.37
CA LEU A 165 -11.50 -2.62 2.91
C LEU A 165 -12.59 -1.60 2.58
N ILE A 166 -12.66 -0.50 3.31
CA ILE A 166 -13.65 0.57 3.10
C ILE A 166 -13.11 1.59 2.10
N MET A 167 -11.90 2.11 2.35
CA MET A 167 -11.37 3.29 1.64
C MET A 167 -10.82 2.97 0.25
N ALA A 168 -10.27 1.76 0.06
CA ALA A 168 -9.66 1.34 -1.18
C ALA A 168 -10.55 0.38 -1.99
N TYR A 169 -11.25 -0.53 -1.32
CA TYR A 169 -11.94 -1.63 -2.00
C TYR A 169 -13.46 -1.59 -1.89
N ASN A 170 -14.00 -0.71 -1.06
CA ASN A 170 -15.45 -0.59 -0.79
C ASN A 170 -16.10 -1.97 -0.55
N LEU A 171 -15.43 -2.83 0.20
CA LEU A 171 -15.95 -4.13 0.60
C LEU A 171 -16.80 -3.94 1.84
N GLU A 172 -18.11 -4.06 1.69
CA GLU A 172 -19.03 -4.08 2.82
C GLU A 172 -18.98 -5.45 3.49
N ASP A 173 -18.73 -5.45 4.80
CA ASP A 173 -18.91 -6.66 5.61
C ASP A 173 -20.35 -6.69 6.13
N ASN A 174 -21.17 -7.47 5.45
CA ASN A 174 -22.57 -7.71 5.83
C ASN A 174 -22.73 -8.89 6.80
N THR A 175 -21.62 -9.49 7.27
CA THR A 175 -21.63 -10.65 8.15
C THR A 175 -21.71 -10.19 9.61
N ARG A 176 -22.75 -10.60 10.32
CA ARG A 176 -22.84 -10.32 11.77
C ARG A 176 -21.76 -11.08 12.52
N PRO A 177 -21.05 -10.44 13.48
CA PRO A 177 -20.11 -11.13 14.35
C PRO A 177 -20.81 -12.26 15.12
N ILE A 178 -20.24 -13.46 15.10
CA ILE A 178 -20.71 -14.57 15.93
C ILE A 178 -19.98 -14.46 17.27
N ALA A 179 -20.65 -13.98 18.32
CA ALA A 179 -20.13 -14.05 19.66
C ALA A 179 -20.21 -15.52 20.13
N LYS A 180 -19.08 -16.16 20.36
CA LYS A 180 -19.02 -17.40 21.13
C LYS A 180 -19.01 -17.02 22.62
N ILE A 181 -20.11 -17.31 23.30
CA ILE A 181 -20.22 -17.21 24.77
C ILE A 181 -19.60 -18.48 25.37
#